data_383729d4304412d363734a4c6e070807
#
_entry.id   383729d4304412d363734a4c6e070807
#
_cell.length_a   1.000
_cell.length_b   1.000
_cell.length_c   1.000
_cell.angle_alpha   90.00
_cell.angle_beta   90.00
_cell.angle_gamma   90.00
#
_symmetry.space_group_name_H-M   'P 1'
#
loop_
_entity.id
_entity.type
_entity.pdbx_description
1 polymer ?
#
loop_
_entity_poly.entity_id
_entity_poly.type
_entity_poly.pdbx_seq_one_letter_code
_entity_poly.pdbx_strand_id
1 'polypeptide(L)'
;MRVGITFSSFDLLHAGHVMMLKEAKKQCDYLIVGLQLDPSLERSNKNEPSQSIIERYIQLKGSKYVDEIIPYVLEQDVQDILRSFKIDVRIIGEEYKTIDFTGKKIGRASCRERV
;
A
#
# COMPACT_ATOMS: atom_id res chain seq x y z
N MET A 1 15.77 3.96 12.03
CA MET A 1 14.49 4.44 11.46
C MET A 1 13.64 3.25 11.06
N ARG A 2 12.39 3.25 11.49
CA ARG A 2 11.46 2.15 11.16
C ARG A 2 10.71 2.52 9.88
N VAL A 3 10.83 1.68 8.86
CA VAL A 3 10.23 1.90 7.55
C VAL A 3 9.00 1.01 7.40
N GLY A 4 7.87 1.63 7.11
CA GLY A 4 6.61 0.93 6.89
C GLY A 4 6.16 1.05 5.45
N ILE A 5 5.37 0.08 4.99
CA ILE A 5 4.80 0.11 3.64
C ILE A 5 3.37 -0.41 3.66
N THR A 6 2.53 0.18 2.83
CA THR A 6 1.18 -0.29 2.60
C THR A 6 0.88 -0.24 1.10
N PHE A 7 0.07 -1.16 0.61
CA PHE A 7 -0.23 -1.30 -0.81
C PHE A 7 -1.72 -1.19 -1.05
N SER A 8 -2.13 -0.39 -2.02
CA SER A 8 -3.53 -0.29 -2.44
C SER A 8 -3.63 0.53 -3.72
N SER A 9 -4.80 0.54 -4.33
CA SER A 9 -5.07 1.39 -5.49
C SER A 9 -5.39 2.83 -5.08
N PHE A 10 -5.89 3.04 -3.86
CA PHE A 10 -6.27 4.37 -3.34
C PHE A 10 -7.13 5.18 -4.30
N ASP A 11 -8.13 4.50 -4.87
CA ASP A 11 -9.04 5.13 -5.82
C ASP A 11 -10.04 6.02 -5.07
N LEU A 12 -10.29 7.21 -5.60
CA LEU A 12 -11.22 8.18 -5.01
C LEU A 12 -10.91 8.39 -3.52
N LEU A 13 -9.72 8.88 -3.26
CA LEU A 13 -9.23 9.07 -1.89
C LEU A 13 -10.27 9.77 -1.01
N HIS A 14 -10.60 9.15 0.10
CA HIS A 14 -11.63 9.68 1.01
C HIS A 14 -11.15 9.61 2.46
N ALA A 15 -12.02 10.04 3.37
CA ALA A 15 -11.66 10.10 4.80
C ALA A 15 -11.16 8.77 5.36
N GLY A 16 -11.73 7.66 4.92
CA GLY A 16 -11.29 6.33 5.35
C GLY A 16 -9.84 6.04 4.99
N HIS A 17 -9.45 6.42 3.76
CA HIS A 17 -8.05 6.28 3.32
C HIS A 17 -7.13 7.15 4.17
N VAL A 18 -7.55 8.40 4.43
CA VAL A 18 -6.75 9.33 5.21
C VAL A 18 -6.53 8.81 6.63
N MET A 19 -7.58 8.28 7.25
CA MET A 19 -7.48 7.72 8.59
C MET A 19 -6.56 6.50 8.63
N MET A 20 -6.64 5.63 7.62
CA MET A 20 -5.78 4.47 7.52
C MET A 20 -4.31 4.90 7.38
N LEU A 21 -4.04 5.89 6.54
CA LEU A 21 -2.68 6.41 6.36
C LEU A 21 -2.15 7.03 7.64
N LYS A 22 -3.00 7.73 8.38
CA LYS A 22 -2.63 8.30 9.68
C LYS A 22 -2.24 7.21 10.66
N GLU A 23 -3.04 6.15 10.74
CA GLU A 23 -2.74 5.03 11.63
C GLU A 23 -1.48 4.27 11.19
N ALA A 24 -1.32 4.10 9.88
CA ALA A 24 -0.12 3.47 9.33
C ALA A 24 1.14 4.25 9.70
N LYS A 25 1.08 5.57 9.59
CA LYS A 25 2.22 6.42 9.92
C LYS A 25 2.63 6.32 11.39
N LYS A 26 1.68 6.04 12.27
CA LYS A 26 1.97 5.84 13.69
C LYS A 26 2.83 4.59 13.94
N GLN A 27 2.83 3.64 13.01
CA GLN A 27 3.56 2.38 13.14
C GLN A 27 5.01 2.49 12.66
N CYS A 28 5.38 3.61 12.06
CA CYS A 28 6.69 3.76 11.45
C CYS A 28 7.16 5.20 11.44
N ASP A 29 8.43 5.40 11.09
CA ASP A 29 9.01 6.73 10.96
C ASP A 29 8.94 7.23 9.52
N TYR A 30 8.94 6.30 8.57
CA TYR A 30 8.94 6.59 7.14
C TYR A 30 7.92 5.67 6.48
N LEU A 31 6.87 6.25 5.91
CA LEU A 31 5.80 5.47 5.30
C LEU A 31 5.88 5.50 3.77
N ILE A 32 6.04 4.31 3.19
CA ILE A 32 6.02 4.11 1.74
C ILE A 32 4.63 3.61 1.36
N VAL A 33 4.07 4.16 0.29
CA VAL A 33 2.80 3.70 -0.26
C VAL A 33 3.05 3.06 -1.62
N GLY A 34 2.73 1.78 -1.75
CA GLY A 34 2.71 1.11 -3.04
C GLY A 34 1.37 1.40 -3.71
N LEU A 35 1.41 2.07 -4.85
CA LEU A 35 0.20 2.51 -5.55
C LEU A 35 -0.04 1.65 -6.77
N GLN A 36 -1.08 0.81 -6.72
CA GLN A 36 -1.39 -0.11 -7.81
C GLN A 36 -2.03 0.61 -8.98
N LEU A 37 -1.53 0.33 -10.18
CA LEU A 37 -2.05 0.94 -11.40
C LEU A 37 -3.50 0.54 -11.65
N ASP A 38 -3.77 -0.76 -11.73
CA ASP A 38 -5.11 -1.27 -12.03
C ASP A 38 -5.25 -2.71 -11.52
N PRO A 39 -5.93 -2.93 -10.38
CA PRO A 39 -6.09 -4.29 -9.84
C PRO A 39 -6.88 -5.23 -10.75
N SER A 40 -7.69 -4.70 -11.66
CA SER A 40 -8.47 -5.55 -12.58
C SER A 40 -7.60 -6.26 -13.61
N LEU A 41 -6.36 -5.82 -13.81
CA LEU A 41 -5.44 -6.47 -14.75
C LEU A 41 -5.06 -7.88 -14.31
N GLU A 42 -5.04 -8.16 -13.02
CA GLU A 42 -4.73 -9.48 -12.49
C GLU A 42 -5.91 -10.18 -11.85
N ARG A 43 -6.83 -9.41 -11.29
CA ARG A 43 -8.00 -9.96 -10.58
C ARG A 43 -9.27 -9.51 -11.28
N SER A 44 -9.87 -10.40 -12.04
CA SER A 44 -11.08 -10.09 -12.81
C SER A 44 -12.26 -9.65 -11.94
N ASN A 45 -12.26 -10.00 -10.65
CA ASN A 45 -13.31 -9.59 -9.73
C ASN A 45 -13.12 -8.19 -9.16
N LYS A 46 -12.02 -7.52 -9.51
CA LYS A 46 -11.77 -6.15 -9.10
C LYS A 46 -12.18 -5.20 -10.19
N ASN A 47 -12.70 -4.04 -9.79
CA ASN A 47 -13.07 -3.01 -10.73
C ASN A 47 -11.85 -2.19 -11.15
N GLU A 48 -11.90 -1.69 -12.38
CA GLU A 48 -10.93 -0.71 -12.85
C GLU A 48 -11.09 0.56 -12.04
N PRO A 49 -9.98 1.21 -11.63
CA PRO A 49 -10.08 2.46 -10.88
C PRO A 49 -10.80 3.55 -11.64
N SER A 50 -11.56 4.37 -10.95
CA SER A 50 -12.26 5.52 -11.53
C SER A 50 -11.31 6.65 -11.89
N GLN A 51 -10.23 6.80 -11.09
CA GLN A 51 -9.24 7.84 -11.32
C GLN A 51 -8.00 7.26 -11.99
N SER A 52 -7.33 8.09 -12.80
CA SER A 52 -6.07 7.69 -13.42
C SER A 52 -4.99 7.52 -12.34
N ILE A 53 -3.90 6.83 -12.70
CA ILE A 53 -2.75 6.69 -11.81
C ILE A 53 -2.18 8.06 -11.43
N ILE A 54 -2.20 9.00 -12.35
CA ILE A 54 -1.68 10.35 -12.12
C ILE A 54 -2.52 11.08 -11.08
N GLU A 55 -3.84 11.01 -11.21
CA GLU A 55 -4.74 11.65 -10.23
C GLU A 55 -4.55 11.06 -8.84
N ARG A 56 -4.47 9.76 -8.75
CA ARG A 56 -4.28 9.06 -7.48
C ARG A 56 -2.93 9.39 -6.85
N TYR A 57 -1.90 9.47 -7.70
CA TYR A 57 -0.56 9.85 -7.25
C TYR A 57 -0.55 11.26 -6.65
N ILE A 58 -1.16 12.21 -7.36
CA ILE A 58 -1.22 13.60 -6.90
C ILE A 58 -1.94 13.71 -5.54
N GLN A 59 -3.05 12.99 -5.40
CA GLN A 59 -3.79 13.01 -4.14
C GLN A 59 -2.97 12.45 -2.98
N LEU A 60 -2.27 11.35 -3.20
CA LEU A 60 -1.40 10.77 -2.19
C LEU A 60 -0.23 11.68 -1.82
N LYS A 61 0.34 12.36 -2.82
CA LYS A 61 1.42 13.31 -2.56
C LYS A 61 0.96 14.47 -1.68
N GLY A 62 -0.30 14.79 -1.70
CA GLY A 62 -0.87 15.81 -0.83
C GLY A 62 -1.06 15.37 0.61
N SER A 63 -0.91 14.09 0.89
CA SER A 63 -1.07 13.58 2.25
C SER A 63 0.18 13.83 3.09
N LYS A 64 -0.01 14.40 4.27
CA LYS A 64 1.13 14.64 5.18
C LYS A 64 1.66 13.36 5.81
N TYR A 65 0.95 12.25 5.67
CA TYR A 65 1.33 10.97 6.28
C TYR A 65 2.21 10.13 5.36
N VAL A 66 2.23 10.42 4.07
CA VAL A 66 2.93 9.63 3.06
C VAL A 66 4.29 10.24 2.77
N ASP A 67 5.35 9.46 2.94
CA ASP A 67 6.71 9.93 2.69
C ASP A 67 7.20 9.57 1.29
N GLU A 68 6.76 8.44 0.75
CA GLU A 68 7.20 7.99 -0.56
C GLU A 68 6.10 7.17 -1.24
N ILE A 69 5.99 7.31 -2.56
CA ILE A 69 5.00 6.57 -3.35
C ILE A 69 5.74 5.76 -4.41
N ILE A 70 5.44 4.46 -4.49
CA ILE A 70 6.02 3.57 -5.50
C ILE A 70 4.88 2.98 -6.32
N PRO A 71 4.70 3.40 -7.57
CA PRO A 71 3.68 2.79 -8.44
C PRO A 71 4.08 1.36 -8.84
N TYR A 72 3.10 0.49 -8.96
CA TYR A 72 3.36 -0.88 -9.42
C TYR A 72 2.17 -1.39 -10.22
N VAL A 73 2.38 -2.45 -11.00
CA VAL A 73 1.36 -2.99 -11.90
C VAL A 73 0.83 -4.32 -11.41
N LEU A 74 1.73 -5.28 -11.17
CA LEU A 74 1.37 -6.67 -10.88
C LEU A 74 1.64 -7.04 -9.42
N GLU A 75 0.95 -8.08 -8.95
CA GLU A 75 1.19 -8.63 -7.62
C GLU A 75 2.65 -9.06 -7.42
N GLN A 76 3.30 -9.53 -8.49
CA GLN A 76 4.71 -9.90 -8.43
C GLN A 76 5.58 -8.69 -8.07
N ASP A 77 5.19 -7.51 -8.50
CA ASP A 77 5.92 -6.28 -8.19
C ASP A 77 5.95 -6.01 -6.69
N VAL A 78 4.89 -6.40 -5.98
CA VAL A 78 4.84 -6.27 -4.52
C VAL A 78 6.00 -7.04 -3.88
N GLN A 79 6.22 -8.27 -4.33
CA GLN A 79 7.31 -9.10 -3.83
C GLN A 79 8.67 -8.48 -4.14
N ASP A 80 8.81 -7.95 -5.35
CA ASP A 80 10.05 -7.31 -5.77
C ASP A 80 10.35 -6.07 -4.93
N ILE A 81 9.34 -5.27 -4.64
CA ILE A 81 9.46 -4.09 -3.79
C ILE A 81 9.87 -4.51 -2.37
N LEU A 82 9.22 -5.53 -1.82
CA LEU A 82 9.51 -5.98 -0.47
C LEU A 82 10.94 -6.54 -0.32
N ARG A 83 11.48 -7.08 -1.40
CA ARG A 83 12.85 -7.60 -1.42
C ARG A 83 13.90 -6.53 -1.68
N SER A 84 13.53 -5.49 -2.43
CA SER A 84 14.46 -4.45 -2.87
C SER A 84 14.66 -3.35 -1.85
N PHE A 85 13.68 -3.11 -1.00
CA PHE A 85 13.71 -2.06 0.02
C PHE A 85 13.82 -2.67 1.40
N LYS A 86 14.50 -1.98 2.29
CA LYS A 86 14.54 -2.41 3.68
C LYS A 86 13.25 -2.01 4.38
N ILE A 87 12.31 -2.95 4.44
CA ILE A 87 10.99 -2.72 5.03
C ILE A 87 10.94 -3.39 6.41
N ASP A 88 10.58 -2.64 7.42
CA ASP A 88 10.48 -3.14 8.79
C ASP A 88 9.08 -3.64 9.13
N VAL A 89 8.04 -3.04 8.54
CA VAL A 89 6.67 -3.43 8.81
C VAL A 89 5.80 -3.21 7.58
N ARG A 90 4.93 -4.19 7.30
CA ARG A 90 3.90 -4.05 6.26
C ARG A 90 2.56 -3.85 6.95
N ILE A 91 1.90 -2.76 6.61
CA ILE A 91 0.63 -2.40 7.23
C ILE A 91 -0.50 -2.76 6.27
N ILE A 92 -1.51 -3.46 6.76
CA ILE A 92 -2.67 -3.87 5.97
C ILE A 92 -3.96 -3.39 6.62
N GLY A 93 -4.97 -3.15 5.79
CA GLY A 93 -6.28 -2.74 6.29
C GLY A 93 -7.04 -3.92 6.90
N GLU A 94 -8.06 -3.62 7.67
CA GLU A 94 -8.87 -4.65 8.35
C GLU A 94 -9.51 -5.63 7.37
N GLU A 95 -9.82 -5.21 6.16
CA GLU A 95 -10.44 -6.09 5.15
C GLU A 95 -9.53 -7.23 4.72
N TYR A 96 -8.23 -7.16 4.99
CA TYR A 96 -7.30 -8.23 4.64
C TYR A 96 -7.05 -9.22 5.76
N LYS A 97 -7.74 -9.05 6.85
CA LYS A 97 -7.52 -9.80 8.07
C LYS A 97 -7.70 -11.32 7.90
N THR A 98 -8.66 -11.74 7.08
CA THR A 98 -9.00 -13.15 6.90
C THR A 98 -8.57 -13.73 5.57
N ILE A 99 -7.81 -13.01 4.76
CA ILE A 99 -7.37 -13.51 3.44
C ILE A 99 -5.86 -13.50 3.34
N ASP A 100 -5.34 -14.38 2.51
CA ASP A 100 -3.92 -14.40 2.20
C ASP A 100 -3.60 -13.24 1.26
N PHE A 101 -2.42 -12.69 1.40
CA PHE A 101 -1.97 -11.59 0.58
C PHE A 101 -0.52 -11.78 0.18
N THR A 102 -0.16 -11.17 -0.95
CA THR A 102 1.17 -11.27 -1.51
C THR A 102 2.22 -10.73 -0.54
N GLY A 103 3.30 -11.47 -0.37
CA GLY A 103 4.39 -11.05 0.50
C GLY A 103 4.22 -11.40 1.96
N LYS A 104 3.15 -12.12 2.32
CA LYS A 104 2.85 -12.49 3.69
C LYS A 104 4.01 -13.19 4.40
N LYS A 105 4.75 -14.02 3.68
CA LYS A 105 5.83 -14.84 4.24
C LYS A 105 7.23 -14.37 3.86
N ILE A 106 7.36 -13.17 3.35
CA ILE A 106 8.66 -12.64 2.93
C ILE A 106 9.36 -11.96 4.10
N GLY A 107 10.41 -12.58 4.59
CA GLY A 107 11.38 -12.03 5.52
C GLY A 107 10.85 -10.96 6.49
N ARG A 108 11.50 -9.83 6.54
CA ARG A 108 11.10 -8.71 7.41
C ARG A 108 9.73 -8.17 7.08
N ALA A 109 9.33 -8.30 5.84
CA ALA A 109 8.03 -7.82 5.41
C ALA A 109 6.90 -8.66 6.00
N SER A 110 7.21 -9.78 6.63
CA SER A 110 6.20 -10.58 7.31
C SER A 110 5.75 -9.93 8.63
N CYS A 111 6.56 -9.03 9.18
CA CYS A 111 6.17 -8.27 10.36
C CYS A 111 5.20 -7.18 9.92
N ARG A 112 3.97 -7.24 10.39
CA ARG A 112 2.93 -6.33 9.92
C ARG A 112 1.96 -5.95 11.03
N GLU A 113 1.43 -4.74 10.89
CA GLU A 113 0.43 -4.20 11.79
C GLU A 113 -0.88 -3.99 11.03
N ARG A 114 -1.99 -4.14 11.73
CA ARG A 114 -3.31 -3.90 11.15
C ARG A 114 -3.84 -2.53 11.58
N VAL A 115 -4.48 -1.86 10.66
CA VAL A 115 -5.09 -0.56 10.93
C VAL A 115 -6.56 -0.56 10.56
#